data_f962ba76ace34952076dc7c0159c0fd0
#
_entry.id   f962ba76ace34952076dc7c0159c0fd0
#
_cell.length_a   1.000
_cell.length_b   1.000
_cell.length_c   1.000
_cell.angle_alpha   90.00
_cell.angle_beta   90.00
_cell.angle_gamma   90.00
#
_symmetry.space_group_name_H-M   'P 1'
#
loop_
_entity.id
_entity.type
_entity.pdbx_description
1 polymer ?
#
loop_
_entity_poly.entity_id
_entity_poly.type
_entity_poly.pdbx_seq_one_letter_code
_entity_poly.pdbx_strand_id
1 'polypeptide(L)'
;MGNVRDLFDLYEHYPALTGEFIWDWKDQGLKMDVPGKIGESYWAYGGDFGDKPNDGNFCTNGVVFSDYSISAKSYNTKKIYQPVDFSLKEDNKTFVLKNKLAFSSIDYLNIAYSVLEDGKVIKTGTIGDMAIPAGGTMEVVIDALPVDIREDADYFIRFSATQKSATWWAEAGYEVASEQIQLRNARKSPYRVPEKGNLTVERTAKAITVTGSCFKAIFSVTEGTLESYVLNGKSIICEPLKLNVFRVPTDNDKTHSADWDNMGLRNLKVKAGTWDVKESVSKNLVDLSVTNVYTATLPYSFTTQFSFKVMDDGTIFVSSVIDPAIKNVILPKIGYVLEMPEGFENFTWFGRGPWDSYADRKEACFEGVYNSTVAEQWTGYVLPQEMGNKEEVRWMGITDTAGTGALFIAPEKMSVSVAHWRASDMYVNRDNRVKHPYQMSFRKNTVVCLDARNRALGNASCGPDVREMYELKAENTIFNFIISPITEKSSNDRLSEQGRISSPVCSPVKIEKDTKGNVVLSTTTEGATIYYSVDDTEFQQYKEPVNMAQGGTIRAYCNRVGYFESMLTSMDINLFVDKSLWK
;
A
#
# COMPACT_ATOMS: atom_id res chain seq x y z
N MET A 1 -3.79 -10.37 -12.88
CA MET A 1 -3.36 -9.90 -14.21
C MET A 1 -2.50 -8.68 -13.99
N GLY A 2 -1.22 -8.87 -13.86
CA GLY A 2 -0.19 -7.85 -13.69
C GLY A 2 0.68 -7.76 -14.94
N ASN A 3 1.68 -6.86 -14.94
CA ASN A 3 2.69 -6.68 -16.00
C ASN A 3 2.14 -6.37 -17.42
N VAL A 4 0.84 -6.18 -17.61
CA VAL A 4 0.25 -6.00 -18.96
C VAL A 4 0.72 -4.70 -19.58
N ARG A 5 0.87 -3.62 -18.78
CA ARG A 5 1.41 -2.34 -19.26
C ARG A 5 2.82 -2.51 -19.81
N ASP A 6 3.68 -3.19 -19.05
CA ASP A 6 5.08 -3.40 -19.45
C ASP A 6 5.21 -4.19 -20.76
N LEU A 7 4.31 -5.15 -20.99
CA LEU A 7 4.27 -5.90 -22.26
C LEU A 7 3.83 -5.03 -23.42
N PHE A 8 2.81 -4.17 -23.21
CA PHE A 8 2.35 -3.24 -24.24
C PHE A 8 3.42 -2.21 -24.60
N ASP A 9 4.18 -1.70 -23.62
CA ASP A 9 5.30 -0.79 -23.87
C ASP A 9 6.38 -1.46 -24.75
N LEU A 10 6.64 -2.76 -24.57
CA LEU A 10 7.54 -3.52 -25.45
C LEU A 10 7.00 -3.61 -26.88
N TYR A 11 5.71 -3.87 -27.08
CA TYR A 11 5.08 -3.94 -28.41
C TYR A 11 5.15 -2.59 -29.12
N GLU A 12 4.99 -1.50 -28.41
CA GLU A 12 5.12 -0.16 -29.00
C GLU A 12 6.56 0.22 -29.33
N HIS A 13 7.52 -0.33 -28.59
CA HIS A 13 8.94 -0.01 -28.75
C HIS A 13 9.62 -0.87 -29.82
N TYR A 14 9.25 -2.15 -29.95
CA TYR A 14 9.90 -3.09 -30.86
C TYR A 14 8.98 -3.48 -32.01
N PRO A 15 9.18 -2.95 -33.24
CA PRO A 15 8.30 -3.24 -34.39
C PRO A 15 8.20 -4.73 -34.78
N ALA A 16 9.18 -5.55 -34.35
CA ALA A 16 9.16 -6.98 -34.59
C ALA A 16 8.17 -7.75 -33.67
N LEU A 17 7.70 -7.13 -32.61
CA LEU A 17 6.71 -7.68 -31.70
C LEU A 17 5.30 -7.28 -32.17
N THR A 18 4.46 -8.26 -32.46
CA THR A 18 3.13 -8.01 -33.03
C THR A 18 2.00 -7.99 -32.00
N GLY A 19 2.28 -8.39 -30.75
CA GLY A 19 1.31 -8.37 -29.65
C GLY A 19 1.08 -9.74 -29.01
N GLU A 20 0.07 -9.82 -28.18
CA GLU A 20 -0.37 -11.03 -27.46
C GLU A 20 -1.89 -11.06 -27.35
N PHE A 21 -2.42 -12.21 -26.89
CA PHE A 21 -3.82 -12.36 -26.56
C PHE A 21 -3.98 -12.63 -25.07
N ILE A 22 -4.87 -11.88 -24.40
CA ILE A 22 -5.23 -12.15 -23.00
C ILE A 22 -6.11 -13.41 -22.98
N TRP A 23 -5.72 -14.40 -22.24
CA TRP A 23 -6.53 -15.57 -21.93
C TRP A 23 -7.16 -15.41 -20.55
N ASP A 24 -8.53 -15.19 -20.45
CA ASP A 24 -9.41 -15.01 -21.58
C ASP A 24 -10.38 -13.84 -21.31
N TRP A 25 -11.41 -13.67 -22.13
CA TRP A 25 -12.34 -12.55 -22.01
C TRP A 25 -13.28 -12.70 -20.81
N LYS A 26 -13.84 -13.89 -20.57
CA LYS A 26 -14.90 -14.13 -19.59
C LYS A 26 -14.62 -15.36 -18.75
N ASP A 27 -14.80 -15.27 -17.44
CA ASP A 27 -14.80 -16.44 -16.55
C ASP A 27 -15.83 -17.48 -17.05
N GLN A 28 -15.43 -18.74 -17.10
CA GLN A 28 -16.22 -19.84 -17.65
C GLN A 28 -16.93 -20.65 -16.55
N GLY A 29 -17.14 -20.05 -15.36
CA GLY A 29 -17.88 -20.69 -14.29
C GLY A 29 -19.35 -20.97 -14.67
N LEU A 30 -19.88 -22.08 -14.21
CA LEU A 30 -21.28 -22.47 -14.42
C LEU A 30 -22.12 -22.11 -13.20
N LYS A 31 -23.31 -21.53 -13.44
CA LYS A 31 -24.19 -21.12 -12.35
C LYS A 31 -24.82 -22.34 -11.68
N MET A 32 -24.65 -22.47 -10.36
CA MET A 32 -25.26 -23.50 -9.53
C MET A 32 -25.93 -22.89 -8.30
N ASP A 33 -26.94 -23.59 -7.77
CA ASP A 33 -27.62 -23.20 -6.54
C ASP A 33 -26.73 -23.51 -5.33
N VAL A 34 -26.72 -22.60 -4.34
CA VAL A 34 -26.00 -22.83 -3.09
C VAL A 34 -26.69 -23.95 -2.31
N PRO A 35 -25.95 -25.00 -1.89
CA PRO A 35 -26.52 -26.11 -1.13
C PRO A 35 -27.27 -25.64 0.11
N GLY A 36 -28.54 -26.02 0.22
CA GLY A 36 -29.40 -25.70 1.37
C GLY A 36 -29.94 -24.26 1.43
N LYS A 37 -29.72 -23.43 0.40
CA LYS A 37 -30.19 -22.05 0.36
C LYS A 37 -31.01 -21.78 -0.90
N ILE A 38 -32.31 -21.56 -0.72
CA ILE A 38 -33.23 -21.32 -1.84
C ILE A 38 -33.02 -19.92 -2.42
N GLY A 39 -32.78 -19.86 -3.74
CA GLY A 39 -32.63 -18.59 -4.48
C GLY A 39 -31.24 -17.97 -4.43
N GLU A 40 -30.30 -18.54 -3.68
CA GLU A 40 -28.89 -18.15 -3.75
C GLU A 40 -28.14 -19.03 -4.75
N SER A 41 -27.24 -18.45 -5.54
CA SER A 41 -26.45 -19.17 -6.52
C SER A 41 -24.98 -18.75 -6.46
N TYR A 42 -24.10 -19.60 -6.99
CA TYR A 42 -22.66 -19.36 -7.10
C TYR A 42 -22.13 -19.82 -8.46
N TRP A 43 -20.92 -19.43 -8.79
CA TRP A 43 -20.22 -19.87 -9.98
C TRP A 43 -19.35 -21.08 -9.65
N ALA A 44 -19.72 -22.22 -10.20
CA ALA A 44 -19.03 -23.49 -10.02
C ALA A 44 -17.89 -23.66 -11.03
N TYR A 45 -16.88 -24.42 -10.63
CA TYR A 45 -15.71 -24.74 -11.44
C TYR A 45 -15.30 -26.23 -11.26
N GLY A 46 -14.18 -26.64 -11.85
CA GLY A 46 -13.73 -28.05 -11.83
C GLY A 46 -13.65 -28.64 -10.41
N GLY A 47 -14.27 -29.78 -10.24
CA GLY A 47 -14.38 -30.52 -8.97
C GLY A 47 -15.72 -30.33 -8.26
N ASP A 48 -16.46 -29.26 -8.50
CA ASP A 48 -17.78 -29.01 -7.90
C ASP A 48 -18.85 -30.01 -8.34
N PHE A 49 -18.65 -30.64 -9.50
CA PHE A 49 -19.52 -31.63 -10.10
C PHE A 49 -19.14 -33.08 -9.73
N GLY A 50 -18.14 -33.26 -8.85
CA GLY A 50 -17.58 -34.58 -8.55
C GLY A 50 -16.68 -35.15 -9.64
N ASP A 51 -16.33 -34.32 -10.61
CA ASP A 51 -15.46 -34.65 -11.76
C ASP A 51 -14.00 -34.85 -11.32
N LYS A 52 -13.37 -35.89 -11.87
CA LYS A 52 -11.94 -36.25 -11.65
C LYS A 52 -11.40 -36.95 -12.89
N PRO A 53 -10.22 -36.52 -13.42
CA PRO A 53 -9.44 -35.35 -12.98
C PRO A 53 -10.10 -34.02 -13.35
N ASN A 54 -9.66 -32.92 -12.71
CA ASN A 54 -10.06 -31.55 -13.05
C ASN A 54 -8.94 -30.56 -12.72
N ASP A 55 -9.01 -29.36 -13.29
CA ASP A 55 -8.04 -28.27 -13.10
C ASP A 55 -8.56 -27.17 -12.13
N GLY A 56 -9.58 -27.49 -11.30
CA GLY A 56 -10.15 -26.56 -10.32
C GLY A 56 -10.69 -25.28 -10.98
N ASN A 57 -10.31 -24.14 -10.41
CA ASN A 57 -10.75 -22.82 -10.88
C ASN A 57 -9.96 -22.27 -12.09
N PHE A 58 -9.18 -23.09 -12.80
CA PHE A 58 -8.40 -22.63 -13.97
C PHE A 58 -9.30 -22.13 -15.13
N CYS A 59 -10.59 -22.41 -15.11
CA CYS A 59 -11.60 -21.85 -16.01
C CYS A 59 -12.06 -20.43 -15.65
N THR A 60 -11.53 -19.78 -14.59
CA THR A 60 -11.92 -18.44 -14.13
C THR A 60 -10.80 -17.42 -14.39
N ASN A 61 -10.32 -17.35 -15.62
CA ASN A 61 -9.24 -16.47 -16.08
C ASN A 61 -9.74 -15.17 -16.74
N GLY A 62 -11.05 -14.96 -16.81
CA GLY A 62 -11.66 -13.89 -17.58
C GLY A 62 -11.27 -12.48 -17.14
N VAL A 63 -11.21 -11.56 -18.09
CA VAL A 63 -11.16 -10.12 -17.83
C VAL A 63 -12.45 -9.65 -17.14
N VAL A 64 -13.58 -10.27 -17.48
CA VAL A 64 -14.88 -10.08 -16.83
C VAL A 64 -15.35 -11.36 -16.14
N PHE A 65 -16.24 -11.22 -15.15
CA PHE A 65 -16.81 -12.38 -14.45
C PHE A 65 -17.80 -13.16 -15.32
N SER A 66 -18.23 -14.34 -14.85
CA SER A 66 -19.16 -15.23 -15.56
C SER A 66 -20.52 -14.58 -15.89
N ASP A 67 -20.94 -13.57 -15.15
CA ASP A 67 -22.16 -12.77 -15.38
C ASP A 67 -21.91 -11.47 -16.15
N TYR A 68 -20.71 -11.29 -16.72
CA TYR A 68 -20.24 -10.07 -17.37
C TYR A 68 -20.03 -8.86 -16.43
N SER A 69 -20.17 -9.01 -15.14
CA SER A 69 -19.74 -7.95 -14.21
C SER A 69 -18.24 -7.70 -14.33
N ILE A 70 -17.82 -6.48 -14.02
CA ILE A 70 -16.47 -5.98 -14.24
C ILE A 70 -15.74 -5.77 -12.91
N SER A 71 -14.41 -5.83 -12.95
CA SER A 71 -13.55 -5.60 -11.80
C SER A 71 -12.35 -4.73 -12.15
N ALA A 72 -11.44 -4.49 -11.22
CA ALA A 72 -10.22 -3.70 -11.44
C ALA A 72 -9.41 -4.17 -12.66
N LYS A 73 -9.37 -5.49 -12.96
CA LYS A 73 -8.69 -6.03 -14.15
C LYS A 73 -9.30 -5.56 -15.46
N SER A 74 -10.64 -5.40 -15.51
CA SER A 74 -11.34 -4.91 -16.70
C SER A 74 -11.01 -3.44 -16.97
N TYR A 75 -11.04 -2.60 -15.93
CA TYR A 75 -10.68 -1.19 -16.05
C TYR A 75 -9.23 -1.01 -16.45
N ASN A 76 -8.32 -1.82 -15.88
CA ASN A 76 -6.90 -1.76 -16.22
C ASN A 76 -6.64 -2.18 -17.67
N THR A 77 -7.34 -3.21 -18.17
CA THR A 77 -7.28 -3.62 -19.57
C THR A 77 -7.75 -2.48 -20.48
N LYS A 78 -8.92 -1.87 -20.19
CA LYS A 78 -9.42 -0.71 -20.94
C LYS A 78 -8.38 0.41 -20.99
N LYS A 79 -7.73 0.72 -19.86
CA LYS A 79 -6.71 1.78 -19.78
C LYS A 79 -5.51 1.48 -20.65
N ILE A 80 -5.01 0.25 -20.64
CA ILE A 80 -3.82 -0.13 -21.42
C ILE A 80 -4.11 -0.13 -22.92
N TYR A 81 -5.31 -0.56 -23.33
CA TYR A 81 -5.75 -0.62 -24.73
C TYR A 81 -6.29 0.71 -25.28
N GLN A 82 -6.21 1.79 -24.51
CA GLN A 82 -6.74 3.10 -24.94
C GLN A 82 -6.11 3.56 -26.26
N PRO A 83 -6.91 4.25 -27.15
CA PRO A 83 -6.44 4.68 -28.47
C PRO A 83 -5.56 5.93 -28.46
N VAL A 84 -5.46 6.64 -27.33
CA VAL A 84 -4.71 7.89 -27.21
C VAL A 84 -3.84 7.85 -25.97
N ASP A 85 -2.56 8.16 -26.11
CA ASP A 85 -1.65 8.41 -25.00
C ASP A 85 -1.41 9.90 -24.78
N PHE A 86 -1.14 10.26 -23.54
CA PHE A 86 -0.85 11.61 -23.10
C PHE A 86 0.46 11.62 -22.33
N SER A 87 1.36 12.53 -22.65
CA SER A 87 2.62 12.70 -21.93
C SER A 87 2.95 14.18 -21.73
N LEU A 88 3.83 14.48 -20.79
CA LEU A 88 4.27 15.84 -20.47
C LEU A 88 5.76 15.97 -20.83
N LYS A 89 6.13 17.06 -21.51
CA LYS A 89 7.54 17.40 -21.78
C LYS A 89 8.21 17.97 -20.53
N GLU A 90 9.52 18.05 -20.57
CA GLU A 90 10.37 18.57 -19.49
C GLU A 90 10.07 20.04 -19.11
N ASP A 91 9.46 20.81 -20.00
CA ASP A 91 9.05 22.20 -19.75
C ASP A 91 7.85 22.33 -18.78
N ASN A 92 7.24 21.22 -18.38
CA ASN A 92 6.06 21.12 -17.52
C ASN A 92 4.82 21.90 -18.02
N LYS A 93 4.74 22.20 -19.31
CA LYS A 93 3.64 22.94 -19.94
C LYS A 93 3.18 22.36 -21.27
N THR A 94 4.08 21.71 -22.01
CA THR A 94 3.77 21.11 -23.31
C THR A 94 3.36 19.67 -23.15
N PHE A 95 2.12 19.36 -23.48
CA PHE A 95 1.56 18.01 -23.48
C PHE A 95 1.59 17.44 -24.89
N VAL A 96 1.98 16.18 -25.01
CA VAL A 96 1.99 15.45 -26.29
C VAL A 96 0.85 14.44 -26.27
N LEU A 97 -0.02 14.54 -27.26
CA LEU A 97 -1.10 13.60 -27.54
C LEU A 97 -0.64 12.71 -28.68
N LYS A 98 -0.67 11.39 -28.48
CA LYS A 98 -0.28 10.39 -29.48
C LYS A 98 -1.47 9.54 -29.87
N ASN A 99 -1.86 9.55 -31.15
CA ASN A 99 -2.83 8.62 -31.69
C ASN A 99 -2.16 7.24 -31.86
N LYS A 100 -2.68 6.22 -31.18
CA LYS A 100 -2.17 4.83 -31.20
C LYS A 100 -2.87 3.96 -32.23
N LEU A 101 -3.92 4.48 -32.90
CA LEU A 101 -4.61 3.73 -33.94
C LEU A 101 -3.72 3.58 -35.17
N ALA A 102 -3.78 2.40 -35.81
CA ALA A 102 -2.97 2.08 -36.97
C ALA A 102 -3.52 2.67 -38.28
N PHE A 103 -4.83 2.95 -38.37
CA PHE A 103 -5.50 3.26 -39.64
C PHE A 103 -6.43 4.48 -39.60
N SER A 104 -6.77 4.98 -38.42
CA SER A 104 -7.79 6.02 -38.26
C SER A 104 -7.30 7.25 -37.54
N SER A 105 -7.79 8.43 -37.93
CA SER A 105 -7.68 9.66 -37.15
C SER A 105 -8.49 9.55 -35.85
N ILE A 106 -8.16 10.37 -34.85
CA ILE A 106 -8.92 10.50 -33.60
C ILE A 106 -9.84 11.72 -33.58
N ASP A 107 -10.18 12.27 -34.74
CA ASP A 107 -11.09 13.41 -34.89
C ASP A 107 -12.54 13.15 -34.43
N TYR A 108 -12.92 11.88 -34.21
CA TYR A 108 -14.17 11.47 -33.59
C TYR A 108 -14.24 11.65 -32.08
N LEU A 109 -13.13 12.10 -31.43
CA LEU A 109 -13.04 12.29 -29.98
C LEU A 109 -13.14 13.77 -29.61
N ASN A 110 -13.77 14.04 -28.46
CA ASN A 110 -13.61 15.27 -27.69
C ASN A 110 -12.57 15.02 -26.62
N ILE A 111 -11.61 15.92 -26.46
CA ILE A 111 -10.64 15.84 -25.38
C ILE A 111 -10.82 17.02 -24.43
N ALA A 112 -11.04 16.70 -23.16
CA ALA A 112 -11.12 17.65 -22.07
C ALA A 112 -9.97 17.38 -21.08
N TYR A 113 -9.66 18.39 -20.27
CA TYR A 113 -8.76 18.23 -19.14
C TYR A 113 -9.34 18.87 -17.89
N SER A 114 -8.92 18.33 -16.74
CA SER A 114 -9.18 18.89 -15.42
C SER A 114 -7.86 19.02 -14.66
N VAL A 115 -7.63 20.15 -14.03
CA VAL A 115 -6.52 20.35 -13.09
C VAL A 115 -7.05 20.09 -11.68
N LEU A 116 -6.34 19.28 -10.92
CA LEU A 116 -6.72 18.88 -9.59
C LEU A 116 -5.68 19.35 -8.55
N GLU A 117 -6.17 19.85 -7.43
CA GLU A 117 -5.40 20.11 -6.20
C GLU A 117 -5.86 19.10 -5.15
N ASP A 118 -4.99 18.19 -4.70
CA ASP A 118 -5.31 17.09 -3.76
C ASP A 118 -6.56 16.28 -4.15
N GLY A 119 -6.74 16.02 -5.46
CA GLY A 119 -7.88 15.29 -5.97
C GLY A 119 -9.14 16.14 -6.20
N LYS A 120 -9.17 17.42 -5.84
CA LYS A 120 -10.28 18.34 -6.08
C LYS A 120 -10.05 19.12 -7.38
N VAL A 121 -11.04 19.11 -8.27
CA VAL A 121 -10.97 19.85 -9.53
C VAL A 121 -11.01 21.36 -9.25
N ILE A 122 -9.97 22.09 -9.72
CA ILE A 122 -9.83 23.54 -9.58
C ILE A 122 -9.93 24.29 -10.91
N LYS A 123 -9.69 23.60 -12.02
CA LYS A 123 -9.76 24.18 -13.38
C LYS A 123 -10.15 23.11 -14.38
N THR A 124 -10.91 23.47 -15.40
CA THR A 124 -11.26 22.58 -16.52
C THR A 124 -11.02 23.30 -17.84
N GLY A 125 -10.81 22.54 -18.90
CA GLY A 125 -10.70 23.04 -20.25
C GLY A 125 -10.89 21.95 -21.31
N THR A 126 -10.95 22.36 -22.55
CA THR A 126 -11.07 21.46 -23.71
C THR A 126 -9.93 21.71 -24.68
N ILE A 127 -9.52 20.68 -25.40
CA ILE A 127 -8.57 20.78 -26.50
C ILE A 127 -9.37 20.73 -27.78
N GLY A 128 -9.27 21.79 -28.60
CA GLY A 128 -9.96 21.87 -29.90
C GLY A 128 -9.27 21.02 -30.96
N ASP A 129 -9.93 20.88 -32.10
CA ASP A 129 -9.56 20.20 -33.36
C ASP A 129 -8.49 19.09 -33.27
N MET A 130 -8.98 17.85 -33.17
CA MET A 130 -8.17 16.65 -32.91
C MET A 130 -7.90 15.83 -34.19
N ALA A 131 -7.65 16.46 -35.33
CA ALA A 131 -7.35 15.75 -36.57
C ALA A 131 -5.91 15.15 -36.53
N ILE A 132 -5.61 14.34 -35.51
CA ILE A 132 -4.33 13.62 -35.42
C ILE A 132 -4.45 12.34 -36.25
N PRO A 133 -3.67 12.19 -37.33
CA PRO A 133 -3.72 10.99 -38.18
C PRO A 133 -3.22 9.75 -37.43
N ALA A 134 -3.46 8.58 -38.00
CA ALA A 134 -2.96 7.31 -37.47
C ALA A 134 -1.47 7.36 -37.15
N GLY A 135 -1.07 6.96 -35.94
CA GLY A 135 0.31 7.00 -35.45
C GLY A 135 0.89 8.40 -35.25
N GLY A 136 0.12 9.46 -35.54
CA GLY A 136 0.57 10.85 -35.41
C GLY A 136 0.57 11.38 -33.99
N THR A 137 1.21 12.54 -33.79
CA THR A 137 1.27 13.26 -32.53
C THR A 137 0.84 14.71 -32.70
N MET A 138 0.35 15.32 -31.62
CA MET A 138 0.07 16.75 -31.52
C MET A 138 0.57 17.29 -30.19
N GLU A 139 1.18 18.48 -30.23
CA GLU A 139 1.62 19.19 -29.03
C GLU A 139 0.60 20.27 -28.65
N VAL A 140 0.29 20.35 -27.36
CA VAL A 140 -0.62 21.35 -26.81
C VAL A 140 0.04 22.00 -25.61
N VAL A 141 0.11 23.33 -25.62
CA VAL A 141 0.61 24.08 -24.46
C VAL A 141 -0.56 24.41 -23.53
N ILE A 142 -0.49 23.95 -22.29
CA ILE A 142 -1.51 24.21 -21.26
C ILE A 142 -0.78 24.79 -20.04
N ASP A 143 -1.09 26.04 -19.69
CA ASP A 143 -0.71 26.62 -18.41
C ASP A 143 -1.64 26.09 -17.32
N ALA A 144 -1.29 24.89 -16.83
CA ALA A 144 -2.17 24.11 -15.97
C ALA A 144 -2.17 24.59 -14.51
N LEU A 145 -1.01 24.97 -13.97
CA LEU A 145 -0.88 25.35 -12.58
C LEU A 145 -1.53 26.71 -12.30
N PRO A 146 -2.21 26.88 -11.16
CA PRO A 146 -2.77 28.18 -10.76
C PRO A 146 -1.65 29.19 -10.44
N VAL A 147 -1.99 30.49 -10.46
CA VAL A 147 -1.05 31.56 -10.10
C VAL A 147 -0.66 31.46 -8.61
N ASP A 148 -1.64 31.18 -7.76
CA ASP A 148 -1.45 31.02 -6.30
C ASP A 148 -1.29 29.55 -5.96
N ILE A 149 -0.10 28.99 -6.21
CA ILE A 149 0.21 27.60 -5.91
C ILE A 149 0.38 27.40 -4.40
N ARG A 150 -0.33 26.44 -3.83
CA ARG A 150 -0.06 25.95 -2.48
C ARG A 150 1.14 25.00 -2.48
N GLU A 151 2.14 25.28 -1.64
CA GLU A 151 3.33 24.41 -1.56
C GLU A 151 3.02 23.05 -0.92
N ASP A 152 2.01 22.96 -0.08
CA ASP A 152 1.61 21.77 0.67
C ASP A 152 0.54 20.91 -0.02
N ALA A 153 0.22 21.18 -1.30
CA ALA A 153 -0.75 20.44 -2.08
C ALA A 153 -0.11 19.72 -3.28
N ASP A 154 -0.64 18.53 -3.60
CA ASP A 154 -0.33 17.79 -4.83
C ASP A 154 -1.17 18.32 -5.99
N TYR A 155 -0.54 18.58 -7.14
CA TYR A 155 -1.22 19.02 -8.35
C TYR A 155 -1.14 17.98 -9.45
N PHE A 156 -2.28 17.72 -10.08
CA PHE A 156 -2.40 16.80 -11.21
C PHE A 156 -3.16 17.46 -12.35
N ILE A 157 -2.89 17.01 -13.57
CA ILE A 157 -3.80 17.22 -14.71
C ILE A 157 -4.37 15.85 -15.12
N ARG A 158 -5.68 15.78 -15.31
CA ARG A 158 -6.37 14.60 -15.83
C ARG A 158 -6.96 14.93 -17.20
N PHE A 159 -6.61 14.14 -18.20
CA PHE A 159 -7.20 14.15 -19.54
C PHE A 159 -8.32 13.11 -19.63
N SER A 160 -9.34 13.42 -20.43
CA SER A 160 -10.44 12.53 -20.76
C SER A 160 -10.77 12.69 -22.23
N ALA A 161 -10.71 11.59 -22.97
CA ALA A 161 -11.10 11.52 -24.39
C ALA A 161 -12.41 10.77 -24.52
N THR A 162 -13.45 11.44 -25.01
CA THR A 162 -14.82 10.91 -25.11
C THR A 162 -15.31 10.89 -26.54
N GLN A 163 -16.15 9.93 -26.88
CA GLN A 163 -16.79 9.86 -28.22
C GLN A 163 -17.70 11.06 -28.46
N LYS A 164 -17.59 11.70 -29.62
CA LYS A 164 -18.49 12.79 -30.05
C LYS A 164 -19.91 12.30 -30.31
N SER A 165 -20.06 11.10 -30.88
CA SER A 165 -21.32 10.53 -31.30
C SER A 165 -21.51 9.11 -30.79
N ALA A 166 -22.76 8.69 -30.61
CA ALA A 166 -23.07 7.31 -30.27
C ALA A 166 -22.63 6.35 -31.40
N THR A 167 -22.17 5.17 -31.00
CA THR A 167 -21.82 4.04 -31.86
C THR A 167 -22.70 2.85 -31.50
N TRP A 168 -22.59 1.74 -32.23
CA TRP A 168 -23.37 0.52 -31.93
C TRP A 168 -22.96 -0.13 -30.57
N TRP A 169 -21.84 0.25 -29.98
CA TRP A 169 -21.30 -0.33 -28.75
C TRP A 169 -21.17 0.65 -27.56
N ALA A 170 -21.31 1.97 -27.81
CA ALA A 170 -21.25 2.98 -26.73
C ALA A 170 -22.00 4.26 -27.12
N GLU A 171 -22.54 4.91 -26.09
CA GLU A 171 -23.22 6.21 -26.24
C GLU A 171 -22.23 7.36 -26.48
N ALA A 172 -22.75 8.49 -26.97
CA ALA A 172 -21.98 9.73 -27.04
C ALA A 172 -21.53 10.15 -25.64
N GLY A 173 -20.28 10.66 -25.51
CA GLY A 173 -19.69 11.00 -24.24
C GLY A 173 -19.02 9.82 -23.51
N TYR A 174 -19.05 8.60 -24.06
CA TYR A 174 -18.32 7.48 -23.48
C TYR A 174 -16.80 7.74 -23.49
N GLU A 175 -16.15 7.67 -22.32
CA GLU A 175 -14.69 7.85 -22.18
C GLU A 175 -13.95 6.63 -22.71
N VAL A 176 -13.17 6.81 -23.78
CA VAL A 176 -12.36 5.76 -24.41
C VAL A 176 -10.90 5.80 -24.00
N ALA A 177 -10.41 6.96 -23.57
CA ALA A 177 -9.06 7.11 -23.05
C ALA A 177 -9.02 8.17 -21.93
N SER A 178 -8.16 7.98 -20.98
CA SER A 178 -7.89 8.98 -19.93
C SER A 178 -6.47 8.83 -19.40
N GLU A 179 -5.90 9.93 -18.89
CA GLU A 179 -4.57 9.96 -18.30
C GLU A 179 -4.55 10.93 -17.14
N GLN A 180 -3.74 10.62 -16.13
CA GLN A 180 -3.42 11.55 -15.07
C GLN A 180 -1.91 11.74 -14.99
N ILE A 181 -1.48 12.98 -15.06
CA ILE A 181 -0.07 13.36 -15.00
C ILE A 181 0.12 14.24 -13.77
N GLN A 182 1.10 13.89 -12.93
CA GLN A 182 1.47 14.72 -11.79
C GLN A 182 2.25 15.94 -12.26
N LEU A 183 1.78 17.11 -11.86
CA LEU A 183 2.42 18.40 -12.19
C LEU A 183 3.37 18.85 -11.06
N ARG A 184 2.98 18.57 -9.81
CA ARG A 184 3.76 18.96 -8.64
C ARG A 184 3.42 18.08 -7.44
N ASN A 185 4.45 17.72 -6.67
CA ASN A 185 4.32 17.04 -5.38
C ASN A 185 4.16 18.05 -4.24
N ALA A 186 3.30 17.74 -3.28
CA ALA A 186 3.14 18.49 -2.05
C ALA A 186 4.44 18.52 -1.23
N ARG A 187 4.77 19.67 -0.67
CA ARG A 187 5.76 19.81 0.40
C ARG A 187 5.01 19.75 1.73
N LYS A 188 5.05 18.63 2.41
CA LYS A 188 4.32 18.42 3.67
C LYS A 188 4.71 19.44 4.74
N SER A 189 3.72 19.92 5.49
CA SER A 189 3.93 20.82 6.62
C SER A 189 4.43 20.04 7.83
N PRO A 190 5.47 20.52 8.57
CA PRO A 190 5.93 19.85 9.77
C PRO A 190 4.84 19.87 10.85
N TYR A 191 4.66 18.73 11.53
CA TYR A 191 3.80 18.66 12.70
C TYR A 191 4.28 19.64 13.78
N ARG A 192 3.36 20.41 14.32
CA ARG A 192 3.67 21.39 15.39
C ARG A 192 3.55 20.70 16.74
N VAL A 193 4.69 20.42 17.36
CA VAL A 193 4.76 19.84 18.70
C VAL A 193 4.26 20.90 19.71
N PRO A 194 3.24 20.60 20.54
CA PRO A 194 2.79 21.50 21.59
C PRO A 194 3.91 21.82 22.58
N GLU A 195 4.01 23.04 23.09
CA GLU A 195 5.04 23.43 24.06
C GLU A 195 4.88 22.73 25.41
N LYS A 196 3.64 22.49 25.82
CA LYS A 196 3.26 21.83 27.08
C LYS A 196 2.11 20.85 26.83
N GLY A 197 2.01 19.85 27.69
CA GLY A 197 0.95 18.86 27.66
C GLY A 197 0.59 18.37 29.07
N ASN A 198 -0.31 17.39 29.13
CA ASN A 198 -0.82 16.81 30.36
C ASN A 198 -0.71 15.27 30.36
N LEU A 199 0.19 14.70 29.55
CA LEU A 199 0.35 13.26 29.45
C LEU A 199 0.72 12.66 30.80
N THR A 200 0.14 11.50 31.10
CA THR A 200 0.46 10.64 32.24
C THR A 200 0.78 9.24 31.77
N VAL A 201 1.70 8.58 32.43
CA VAL A 201 2.12 7.20 32.11
C VAL A 201 1.89 6.31 33.34
N GLU A 202 1.11 5.25 33.13
CA GLU A 202 0.95 4.18 34.11
C GLU A 202 1.63 2.91 33.58
N ARG A 203 2.37 2.22 34.43
CA ARG A 203 3.08 0.97 34.07
C ARG A 203 2.63 -0.15 34.98
N THR A 204 2.23 -1.27 34.38
CA THR A 204 1.91 -2.52 35.04
C THR A 204 2.78 -3.64 34.48
N ALA A 205 2.69 -4.83 35.05
CA ALA A 205 3.39 -6.01 34.51
C ALA A 205 2.87 -6.43 33.12
N LYS A 206 1.67 -5.96 32.70
CA LYS A 206 1.04 -6.36 31.44
C LYS A 206 0.99 -5.25 30.39
N ALA A 207 0.91 -4.00 30.83
CA ALA A 207 0.67 -2.87 29.94
C ALA A 207 1.36 -1.59 30.39
N ILE A 208 1.68 -0.74 29.42
CA ILE A 208 2.06 0.66 29.59
C ILE A 208 0.91 1.47 29.03
N THR A 209 0.32 2.33 29.84
CA THR A 209 -0.82 3.16 29.45
C THR A 209 -0.39 4.62 29.41
N VAL A 210 -0.56 5.26 28.25
CA VAL A 210 -0.36 6.71 28.07
C VAL A 210 -1.74 7.35 27.97
N THR A 211 -2.02 8.28 28.87
CA THR A 211 -3.31 8.99 28.92
C THR A 211 -3.10 10.48 28.70
N GLY A 212 -3.83 11.04 27.73
CA GLY A 212 -4.00 12.47 27.49
C GLY A 212 -5.39 12.94 27.86
N SER A 213 -5.74 14.17 27.50
CA SER A 213 -7.03 14.79 27.84
C SER A 213 -8.24 14.09 27.22
N CYS A 214 -8.12 13.57 26.00
CA CYS A 214 -9.21 12.97 25.25
C CYS A 214 -8.92 11.53 24.79
N PHE A 215 -7.75 10.97 25.07
CA PHE A 215 -7.35 9.65 24.60
C PHE A 215 -6.65 8.82 25.67
N LYS A 216 -6.61 7.52 25.41
CA LYS A 216 -5.80 6.53 26.12
C LYS A 216 -5.18 5.57 25.10
N ALA A 217 -3.85 5.48 25.07
CA ALA A 217 -3.11 4.52 24.29
C ALA A 217 -2.52 3.45 25.21
N ILE A 218 -2.78 2.18 24.93
CA ILE A 218 -2.35 1.04 25.74
C ILE A 218 -1.35 0.23 24.91
N PHE A 219 -0.16 0.02 25.47
CA PHE A 219 0.91 -0.78 24.88
C PHE A 219 1.08 -2.08 25.67
N SER A 220 1.00 -3.20 24.98
CA SER A 220 1.16 -4.52 25.59
C SER A 220 2.62 -4.82 25.90
N VAL A 221 2.91 -5.24 27.13
CA VAL A 221 4.26 -5.68 27.52
C VAL A 221 4.58 -7.04 26.91
N THR A 222 3.57 -7.90 26.72
CA THR A 222 3.76 -9.27 26.21
C THR A 222 3.81 -9.33 24.68
N GLU A 223 3.08 -8.44 23.99
CA GLU A 223 3.06 -8.38 22.52
C GLU A 223 4.05 -7.35 21.96
N GLY A 224 4.60 -6.46 22.82
CA GLY A 224 5.59 -5.47 22.43
C GLY A 224 5.06 -4.43 21.43
N THR A 225 3.79 -4.02 21.52
CA THR A 225 3.17 -3.14 20.53
C THR A 225 1.97 -2.36 21.08
N LEU A 226 1.44 -1.42 20.28
CA LEU A 226 0.16 -0.75 20.57
C LEU A 226 -0.96 -1.80 20.56
N GLU A 227 -1.60 -2.01 21.70
CA GLU A 227 -2.66 -3.00 21.91
C GLU A 227 -4.04 -2.39 21.68
N SER A 228 -4.25 -1.16 22.17
CA SER A 228 -5.55 -0.50 22.11
C SER A 228 -5.41 1.01 22.09
N TYR A 229 -6.34 1.66 21.40
CA TYR A 229 -6.46 3.11 21.37
C TYR A 229 -7.92 3.51 21.63
N VAL A 230 -8.15 4.30 22.67
CA VAL A 230 -9.45 4.80 23.09
C VAL A 230 -9.50 6.31 22.94
N LEU A 231 -10.53 6.85 22.30
CA LEU A 231 -10.71 8.27 22.05
C LEU A 231 -12.07 8.71 22.64
N ASN A 232 -12.06 9.68 23.55
CA ASN A 232 -13.27 10.16 24.27
C ASN A 232 -14.11 9.01 24.86
N GLY A 233 -13.45 7.99 25.42
CA GLY A 233 -14.09 6.81 26.00
C GLY A 233 -14.55 5.75 25.00
N LYS A 234 -14.39 5.98 23.69
CA LYS A 234 -14.72 5.04 22.63
C LYS A 234 -13.50 4.28 22.15
N SER A 235 -13.58 2.95 22.07
CA SER A 235 -12.50 2.13 21.48
C SER A 235 -12.41 2.38 19.98
N ILE A 236 -11.20 2.71 19.50
CA ILE A 236 -10.88 2.96 18.10
C ILE A 236 -10.03 1.80 17.54
N ILE A 237 -9.06 1.32 18.32
CA ILE A 237 -8.27 0.13 18.01
C ILE A 237 -8.56 -0.89 19.11
N CYS A 238 -9.00 -2.09 18.75
CA CYS A 238 -9.42 -3.13 19.69
C CYS A 238 -8.60 -4.42 19.59
N GLU A 239 -7.77 -4.58 18.54
CA GLU A 239 -6.81 -5.66 18.40
C GLU A 239 -5.41 -5.09 18.14
N PRO A 240 -4.35 -5.70 18.71
CA PRO A 240 -3.00 -5.18 18.64
C PRO A 240 -2.49 -4.96 17.21
N LEU A 241 -1.64 -3.94 17.04
CA LEU A 241 -0.84 -3.72 15.85
C LEU A 241 0.20 -4.84 15.72
N LYS A 242 0.02 -5.79 14.79
CA LYS A 242 0.90 -6.96 14.62
C LYS A 242 1.62 -6.94 13.28
N LEU A 243 2.86 -7.45 13.27
CA LEU A 243 3.58 -7.69 12.01
C LEU A 243 2.74 -8.61 11.12
N ASN A 244 2.58 -8.20 9.86
CA ASN A 244 1.87 -8.95 8.84
C ASN A 244 2.75 -9.12 7.61
N VAL A 245 3.14 -10.36 7.32
CA VAL A 245 3.96 -10.75 6.17
C VAL A 245 3.25 -11.80 5.33
N PHE A 246 1.91 -11.84 5.40
CA PHE A 246 1.10 -12.82 4.69
C PHE A 246 -0.15 -12.18 4.06
N ARG A 247 -0.44 -12.57 2.81
CA ARG A 247 -1.73 -12.33 2.13
C ARG A 247 -2.32 -13.66 1.66
N VAL A 248 -3.61 -13.68 1.35
CA VAL A 248 -4.24 -14.84 0.70
C VAL A 248 -3.59 -15.01 -0.68
N PRO A 249 -3.01 -16.19 -1.00
CA PRO A 249 -2.43 -16.40 -2.31
C PRO A 249 -3.44 -16.20 -3.43
N THR A 250 -3.07 -15.44 -4.46
CA THR A 250 -3.81 -15.35 -5.71
C THR A 250 -3.51 -16.59 -6.59
N ASP A 251 -4.30 -16.77 -7.66
CA ASP A 251 -4.03 -17.83 -8.63
C ASP A 251 -2.63 -17.70 -9.27
N ASN A 252 -2.09 -16.47 -9.34
CA ASN A 252 -0.76 -16.21 -9.84
C ASN A 252 0.35 -16.51 -8.81
N ASP A 253 0.03 -16.61 -7.53
CA ASP A 253 0.99 -16.93 -6.47
C ASP A 253 1.24 -18.45 -6.32
N LYS A 254 0.69 -19.29 -7.21
CA LYS A 254 0.77 -20.76 -7.09
C LYS A 254 2.19 -21.31 -7.03
N THR A 255 3.17 -20.62 -7.60
CA THR A 255 4.59 -20.98 -7.56
C THR A 255 5.24 -20.71 -6.21
N HIS A 256 4.68 -19.79 -5.42
CA HIS A 256 5.23 -19.33 -4.13
C HIS A 256 4.37 -19.72 -2.93
N SER A 257 3.10 -20.02 -3.13
CA SER A 257 2.16 -20.27 -2.01
C SER A 257 2.58 -21.44 -1.12
N ALA A 258 3.15 -22.50 -1.70
CA ALA A 258 3.69 -23.63 -0.94
C ALA A 258 4.91 -23.23 -0.08
N ASP A 259 5.78 -22.36 -0.60
CA ASP A 259 6.92 -21.86 0.14
C ASP A 259 6.46 -20.98 1.31
N TRP A 260 5.47 -20.11 1.10
CA TRP A 260 4.90 -19.28 2.17
C TRP A 260 4.23 -20.10 3.28
N ASP A 261 3.55 -21.20 2.90
CA ASP A 261 2.99 -22.16 3.87
C ASP A 261 4.10 -22.85 4.66
N ASN A 262 5.15 -23.35 3.98
CA ASN A 262 6.31 -23.99 4.60
C ASN A 262 7.09 -23.05 5.52
N MET A 263 7.25 -21.78 5.13
CA MET A 263 7.85 -20.74 5.95
C MET A 263 7.00 -20.43 7.19
N GLY A 264 5.70 -20.72 7.17
CA GLY A 264 4.78 -20.44 8.27
C GLY A 264 4.44 -18.95 8.44
N LEU A 265 4.52 -18.16 7.38
CA LEU A 265 4.37 -16.69 7.40
C LEU A 265 3.04 -16.21 7.97
N ARG A 266 2.00 -17.03 7.89
CA ARG A 266 0.65 -16.74 8.39
C ARG A 266 0.55 -16.74 9.92
N ASN A 267 1.40 -17.49 10.61
CA ASN A 267 1.29 -17.79 12.04
C ASN A 267 2.53 -17.35 12.82
N LEU A 268 2.84 -16.06 12.78
CA LEU A 268 3.96 -15.51 13.52
C LEU A 268 3.71 -15.57 15.04
N LYS A 269 4.70 -16.02 15.79
CA LYS A 269 4.72 -15.97 17.25
C LYS A 269 5.64 -14.86 17.69
N VAL A 270 5.16 -13.93 18.50
CA VAL A 270 5.95 -12.81 18.99
C VAL A 270 6.61 -13.15 20.34
N LYS A 271 7.85 -12.70 20.49
CA LYS A 271 8.54 -12.56 21.75
C LYS A 271 8.94 -11.11 21.89
N ALA A 272 8.26 -10.40 22.78
CA ALA A 272 8.55 -9.01 23.07
C ALA A 272 9.85 -8.85 23.86
N GLY A 273 10.58 -7.79 23.56
CA GLY A 273 11.72 -7.33 24.35
C GLY A 273 11.29 -6.41 25.49
N THR A 274 12.29 -5.79 26.11
CA THR A 274 12.06 -4.81 27.18
C THR A 274 11.72 -3.45 26.57
N TRP A 275 10.71 -2.79 27.14
CA TRP A 275 10.35 -1.43 26.78
C TRP A 275 11.31 -0.40 27.38
N ASP A 276 11.80 0.53 26.57
CA ASP A 276 12.35 1.81 27.02
C ASP A 276 11.26 2.87 26.91
N VAL A 277 11.03 3.64 27.99
CA VAL A 277 9.97 4.64 28.06
C VAL A 277 10.51 5.93 28.64
N LYS A 278 10.46 6.99 27.86
CA LYS A 278 10.93 8.32 28.20
C LYS A 278 9.77 9.33 28.17
N GLU A 279 9.59 10.05 29.25
CA GLU A 279 8.58 11.10 29.39
C GLU A 279 9.23 12.48 29.25
N SER A 280 8.68 13.35 28.44
CA SER A 280 9.16 14.74 28.36
C SER A 280 8.83 15.50 29.63
N VAL A 281 9.70 16.41 30.05
CA VAL A 281 9.51 17.28 31.22
C VAL A 281 8.25 18.15 31.06
N SER A 282 7.97 18.58 29.84
CA SER A 282 6.79 19.36 29.47
C SER A 282 5.49 18.56 29.35
N LYS A 283 5.55 17.22 29.53
CA LYS A 283 4.41 16.29 29.45
C LYS A 283 3.63 16.37 28.13
N ASN A 284 4.28 16.74 27.05
CA ASN A 284 3.71 16.86 25.71
C ASN A 284 4.06 15.68 24.79
N LEU A 285 4.99 14.81 25.24
CA LEU A 285 5.50 13.67 24.50
C LEU A 285 5.85 12.52 25.46
N VAL A 286 5.43 11.31 25.08
CA VAL A 286 5.97 10.05 25.64
C VAL A 286 6.62 9.28 24.50
N ASP A 287 7.90 8.94 24.66
CA ASP A 287 8.67 8.13 23.70
C ASP A 287 8.82 6.71 24.24
N LEU A 288 8.29 5.74 23.51
CA LEU A 288 8.33 4.32 23.85
C LEU A 288 9.07 3.56 22.75
N SER A 289 10.01 2.70 23.14
CA SER A 289 10.68 1.83 22.16
C SER A 289 10.80 0.39 22.65
N VAL A 290 10.77 -0.55 21.72
CA VAL A 290 10.86 -1.98 21.99
C VAL A 290 11.42 -2.72 20.78
N THR A 291 12.17 -3.80 21.02
CA THR A 291 12.62 -4.73 19.98
C THR A 291 11.93 -6.08 20.18
N ASN A 292 11.24 -6.56 19.16
CA ASN A 292 10.51 -7.83 19.19
C ASN A 292 11.12 -8.83 18.20
N VAL A 293 10.95 -10.11 18.49
CA VAL A 293 11.25 -11.19 17.54
C VAL A 293 9.96 -11.91 17.19
N TYR A 294 9.60 -11.89 15.92
CA TYR A 294 8.49 -12.64 15.34
C TYR A 294 9.05 -13.91 14.70
N THR A 295 8.65 -15.07 15.19
CA THR A 295 9.11 -16.37 14.68
C THR A 295 8.00 -17.03 13.87
N ALA A 296 8.33 -17.41 12.65
CA ALA A 296 7.56 -18.28 11.78
C ALA A 296 8.05 -19.75 11.95
N THR A 297 8.07 -20.56 10.90
CA THR A 297 8.78 -21.85 10.93
C THR A 297 10.29 -21.59 10.85
N LEU A 298 11.06 -22.09 11.84
CA LEU A 298 12.52 -21.89 11.83
C LEU A 298 13.16 -22.43 10.53
N PRO A 299 14.13 -21.70 9.93
CA PRO A 299 14.86 -20.57 10.51
C PRO A 299 14.22 -19.18 10.21
N TYR A 300 13.01 -19.11 9.69
CA TYR A 300 12.37 -17.85 9.30
C TYR A 300 11.88 -17.09 10.52
N SER A 301 12.41 -15.91 10.71
CA SER A 301 12.00 -14.95 11.75
C SER A 301 12.24 -13.52 11.30
N PHE A 302 11.62 -12.58 12.02
CA PHE A 302 11.71 -11.15 11.76
C PHE A 302 11.97 -10.44 13.08
N THR A 303 13.03 -9.66 13.15
CA THR A 303 13.24 -8.72 14.26
C THR A 303 12.60 -7.40 13.90
N THR A 304 11.74 -6.87 14.77
CA THR A 304 11.17 -5.53 14.60
C THR A 304 11.67 -4.62 15.71
N GLN A 305 12.16 -3.45 15.33
CA GLN A 305 12.49 -2.39 16.26
C GLN A 305 11.39 -1.33 16.10
N PHE A 306 10.67 -1.04 17.19
CA PHE A 306 9.62 -0.02 17.21
C PHE A 306 10.02 1.20 18.03
N SER A 307 9.60 2.38 17.56
CA SER A 307 9.48 3.59 18.33
C SER A 307 8.08 4.17 18.15
N PHE A 308 7.42 4.46 19.27
CA PHE A 308 6.12 5.14 19.32
C PHE A 308 6.31 6.46 20.06
N LYS A 309 6.10 7.58 19.38
CA LYS A 309 6.08 8.90 20.00
C LYS A 309 4.64 9.38 20.13
N VAL A 310 4.11 9.33 21.35
CA VAL A 310 2.75 9.70 21.70
C VAL A 310 2.70 11.17 22.09
N MET A 311 1.91 11.95 21.35
CA MET A 311 1.73 13.38 21.57
C MET A 311 0.49 13.67 22.43
N ASP A 312 0.44 14.85 23.06
CA ASP A 312 -0.64 15.26 23.96
C ASP A 312 -2.01 15.38 23.28
N ASP A 313 -2.04 15.60 21.97
CA ASP A 313 -3.28 15.60 21.16
C ASP A 313 -3.77 14.20 20.76
N GLY A 314 -3.06 13.14 21.15
CA GLY A 314 -3.35 11.76 20.81
C GLY A 314 -2.71 11.26 19.51
N THR A 315 -1.98 12.10 18.78
CA THR A 315 -1.21 11.66 17.60
C THR A 315 -0.07 10.75 18.02
N ILE A 316 0.09 9.63 17.32
CA ILE A 316 1.16 8.65 17.55
C ILE A 316 2.01 8.55 16.28
N PHE A 317 3.28 8.92 16.38
CA PHE A 317 4.26 8.68 15.32
C PHE A 317 4.85 7.28 15.53
N VAL A 318 4.66 6.41 14.55
CA VAL A 318 5.18 5.05 14.56
C VAL A 318 6.34 4.96 13.59
N SER A 319 7.51 4.60 14.09
CA SER A 319 8.68 4.25 13.29
C SER A 319 9.04 2.80 13.54
N SER A 320 9.32 2.06 12.48
CA SER A 320 9.73 0.66 12.62
C SER A 320 10.81 0.28 11.63
N VAL A 321 11.68 -0.63 12.06
CA VAL A 321 12.63 -1.36 11.23
C VAL A 321 12.29 -2.83 11.33
N ILE A 322 12.01 -3.45 10.19
CA ILE A 322 11.71 -4.89 10.10
C ILE A 322 12.92 -5.57 9.46
N ASP A 323 13.59 -6.43 10.21
CA ASP A 323 14.79 -7.14 9.77
C ASP A 323 14.54 -8.65 9.68
N PRO A 324 14.35 -9.22 8.47
CA PRO A 324 14.22 -10.64 8.26
C PRO A 324 15.55 -11.38 8.54
N ALA A 325 15.51 -12.48 9.28
CA ALA A 325 16.69 -13.32 9.53
C ALA A 325 17.22 -13.98 8.24
N ILE A 326 16.30 -14.37 7.34
CA ILE A 326 16.65 -14.93 6.03
C ILE A 326 16.30 -13.88 4.96
N LYS A 327 17.33 -13.42 4.24
CA LYS A 327 17.21 -12.41 3.18
C LYS A 327 16.88 -13.05 1.83
N ASN A 328 16.39 -12.21 0.91
CA ASN A 328 16.15 -12.57 -0.50
C ASN A 328 15.11 -13.69 -0.74
N VAL A 329 14.36 -14.11 0.28
CA VAL A 329 13.17 -14.94 0.06
C VAL A 329 12.02 -14.06 -0.41
N ILE A 330 11.16 -14.60 -1.25
CA ILE A 330 10.00 -13.87 -1.78
C ILE A 330 8.91 -13.84 -0.71
N LEU A 331 8.47 -12.62 -0.36
CA LEU A 331 7.38 -12.37 0.57
C LEU A 331 6.11 -11.94 -0.16
N PRO A 332 4.92 -12.31 0.33
CA PRO A 332 3.66 -11.83 -0.25
C PRO A 332 3.38 -10.36 0.09
N LYS A 333 3.73 -9.90 1.28
CA LYS A 333 3.64 -8.51 1.74
C LYS A 333 4.54 -8.27 2.95
N ILE A 334 4.73 -7.03 3.32
CA ILE A 334 5.43 -6.63 4.55
C ILE A 334 4.80 -5.35 5.12
N GLY A 335 4.31 -5.44 6.35
CA GLY A 335 3.63 -4.34 7.02
C GLY A 335 3.01 -4.76 8.33
N TYR A 336 1.91 -4.12 8.71
CA TYR A 336 1.22 -4.34 9.96
C TYR A 336 -0.29 -4.52 9.74
N VAL A 337 -0.93 -5.22 10.67
CA VAL A 337 -2.39 -5.38 10.74
C VAL A 337 -2.88 -5.05 12.14
N LEU A 338 -4.02 -4.36 12.21
CA LEU A 338 -4.78 -4.10 13.43
C LEU A 338 -6.28 -4.28 13.15
N GLU A 339 -7.12 -4.23 14.19
CA GLU A 339 -8.58 -4.20 14.01
C GLU A 339 -9.21 -3.02 14.75
N MET A 340 -10.22 -2.45 14.11
CA MET A 340 -11.14 -1.48 14.69
C MET A 340 -12.46 -2.19 15.02
N PRO A 341 -13.21 -1.76 16.07
CA PRO A 341 -14.46 -2.38 16.46
C PRO A 341 -15.53 -2.36 15.34
N GLU A 342 -16.60 -3.15 15.55
CA GLU A 342 -17.81 -3.09 14.72
C GLU A 342 -18.34 -1.64 14.60
N GLY A 343 -18.74 -1.24 13.38
CA GLY A 343 -19.32 0.07 13.08
C GLY A 343 -18.33 1.11 12.52
N PHE A 344 -17.03 0.80 12.47
CA PHE A 344 -16.05 1.61 11.76
C PHE A 344 -16.05 1.23 10.27
N GLU A 345 -17.02 1.76 9.53
CA GLU A 345 -17.39 1.32 8.19
C GLU A 345 -17.03 2.34 7.10
N ASN A 346 -16.95 3.64 7.43
CA ASN A 346 -16.62 4.67 6.43
C ASN A 346 -15.13 4.67 6.15
N PHE A 347 -14.77 4.46 4.90
CA PHE A 347 -13.38 4.43 4.41
C PHE A 347 -13.14 5.56 3.42
N THR A 348 -12.27 6.48 3.78
CA THR A 348 -11.83 7.60 2.92
C THR A 348 -10.31 7.52 2.76
N TRP A 349 -9.79 7.68 1.54
CA TRP A 349 -8.33 7.68 1.33
C TRP A 349 -7.89 8.63 0.23
N PHE A 350 -6.69 9.15 0.36
CA PHE A 350 -5.97 9.82 -0.72
C PHE A 350 -4.86 8.91 -1.21
N GLY A 351 -5.02 8.40 -2.40
CA GLY A 351 -4.13 7.44 -3.04
C GLY A 351 -4.69 6.99 -4.37
N ARG A 352 -4.24 5.83 -4.86
CA ARG A 352 -4.81 5.26 -6.09
C ARG A 352 -6.18 4.66 -5.84
N GLY A 353 -7.10 4.91 -6.76
CA GLY A 353 -8.48 4.47 -6.68
C GLY A 353 -9.27 4.69 -7.97
N PRO A 354 -10.59 4.38 -7.95
CA PRO A 354 -11.36 3.87 -6.81
C PRO A 354 -11.18 2.36 -6.54
N TRP A 355 -10.74 1.61 -7.58
CA TRP A 355 -10.58 0.15 -7.51
C TRP A 355 -9.33 -0.27 -6.75
N ASP A 356 -9.19 -1.57 -6.52
CA ASP A 356 -7.96 -2.12 -5.97
C ASP A 356 -6.81 -1.99 -6.98
N SER A 357 -5.61 -1.80 -6.44
CA SER A 357 -4.38 -1.58 -7.21
C SER A 357 -3.21 -2.32 -6.58
N TYR A 358 -2.26 -2.72 -7.42
CA TYR A 358 -1.02 -3.40 -7.07
C TYR A 358 0.11 -2.81 -7.90
N ALA A 359 1.36 -2.99 -7.51
CA ALA A 359 2.50 -2.34 -8.13
C ALA A 359 2.57 -2.50 -9.67
N ASP A 360 2.12 -3.65 -10.19
CA ASP A 360 2.09 -4.02 -11.62
C ASP A 360 0.69 -3.96 -12.26
N ARG A 361 -0.30 -3.41 -11.55
CA ARG A 361 -1.67 -3.23 -12.01
C ARG A 361 -2.30 -2.02 -11.32
N LYS A 362 -2.04 -0.82 -11.80
CA LYS A 362 -2.50 0.43 -11.20
C LYS A 362 -2.85 1.53 -12.20
N GLU A 363 -2.69 1.29 -13.49
CA GLU A 363 -2.80 2.30 -14.54
C GLU A 363 -4.20 2.94 -14.60
N ALA A 364 -5.25 2.15 -14.35
CA ALA A 364 -6.62 2.65 -14.30
C ALA A 364 -7.00 3.33 -12.97
N CYS A 365 -6.12 3.26 -11.96
CA CYS A 365 -6.36 3.83 -10.65
C CYS A 365 -5.62 5.17 -10.53
N PHE A 366 -6.34 6.27 -10.70
CA PHE A 366 -5.76 7.59 -10.57
C PHE A 366 -5.61 8.01 -9.11
N GLU A 367 -4.64 8.88 -8.83
CA GLU A 367 -4.46 9.45 -7.51
C GLU A 367 -5.53 10.51 -7.22
N GLY A 368 -6.20 10.40 -6.09
CA GLY A 368 -7.31 11.26 -5.70
C GLY A 368 -7.84 10.93 -4.33
N VAL A 369 -8.81 11.69 -3.87
CA VAL A 369 -9.54 11.42 -2.63
C VAL A 369 -10.81 10.64 -2.96
N TYR A 370 -10.93 9.45 -2.38
CA TYR A 370 -12.02 8.52 -2.62
C TYR A 370 -12.75 8.21 -1.32
N ASN A 371 -14.06 7.97 -1.42
CA ASN A 371 -14.91 7.55 -0.32
C ASN A 371 -15.58 6.23 -0.70
N SER A 372 -15.62 5.29 0.24
CA SER A 372 -16.23 3.98 0.10
C SER A 372 -16.61 3.44 1.49
N THR A 373 -17.07 2.21 1.52
CA THR A 373 -17.26 1.47 2.77
C THR A 373 -16.28 0.30 2.86
N VAL A 374 -16.08 -0.23 4.06
CA VAL A 374 -15.26 -1.44 4.28
C VAL A 374 -15.87 -2.62 3.55
N ALA A 375 -17.19 -2.77 3.60
CA ALA A 375 -17.92 -3.85 2.93
C ALA A 375 -17.74 -3.83 1.40
N GLU A 376 -17.68 -2.64 0.78
CA GLU A 376 -17.47 -2.47 -0.66
C GLU A 376 -16.06 -2.86 -1.14
N GLN A 377 -15.14 -3.16 -0.23
CA GLN A 377 -13.79 -3.64 -0.63
C GLN A 377 -13.78 -5.13 -1.00
N TRP A 378 -14.91 -5.82 -0.80
CA TRP A 378 -15.08 -7.20 -1.22
C TRP A 378 -15.25 -7.30 -2.74
N THR A 379 -14.34 -8.03 -3.40
CA THR A 379 -14.50 -8.45 -4.80
C THR A 379 -14.87 -9.93 -4.82
N GLY A 380 -16.03 -10.26 -5.35
CA GLY A 380 -16.58 -11.63 -5.37
C GLY A 380 -15.84 -12.58 -6.32
N TYR A 381 -14.51 -12.68 -6.23
CA TYR A 381 -13.76 -13.68 -6.99
C TYR A 381 -14.31 -15.08 -6.72
N VAL A 382 -14.48 -15.85 -7.79
CA VAL A 382 -15.07 -17.21 -7.73
C VAL A 382 -14.34 -18.10 -6.74
N LEU A 383 -13.00 -18.06 -6.73
CA LEU A 383 -12.15 -18.55 -5.66
C LEU A 383 -11.67 -17.35 -4.84
N PRO A 384 -12.15 -17.17 -3.59
CA PRO A 384 -11.71 -16.06 -2.73
C PRO A 384 -10.19 -16.02 -2.55
N GLN A 385 -9.60 -14.86 -2.81
CA GLN A 385 -8.17 -14.62 -2.81
C GLN A 385 -7.85 -13.17 -2.42
N GLU A 386 -6.60 -12.75 -2.45
CA GLU A 386 -6.20 -11.36 -2.16
C GLU A 386 -6.95 -10.35 -3.03
N MET A 387 -7.47 -9.29 -2.38
CA MET A 387 -8.21 -8.21 -3.01
C MET A 387 -8.22 -6.94 -2.15
N GLY A 388 -8.66 -5.83 -2.73
CA GLY A 388 -8.97 -4.60 -2.00
C GLY A 388 -7.78 -3.70 -1.69
N ASN A 389 -6.53 -4.08 -2.06
CA ASN A 389 -5.35 -3.24 -1.84
C ASN A 389 -5.44 -1.90 -2.57
N LYS A 390 -4.95 -0.82 -1.94
CA LYS A 390 -4.77 0.52 -2.53
C LYS A 390 -3.31 0.89 -2.48
N GLU A 391 -2.73 1.22 -3.63
CA GLU A 391 -1.35 1.66 -3.75
C GLU A 391 -1.19 3.17 -3.59
N GLU A 392 0.01 3.58 -3.24
CA GLU A 392 0.44 4.98 -3.21
C GLU A 392 -0.44 5.86 -2.32
N VAL A 393 -0.93 5.29 -1.20
CA VAL A 393 -1.79 5.99 -0.25
C VAL A 393 -0.96 6.94 0.60
N ARG A 394 -1.37 8.22 0.63
CA ARG A 394 -0.77 9.26 1.48
C ARG A 394 -1.40 9.29 2.85
N TRP A 395 -2.70 9.10 2.90
CA TRP A 395 -3.46 8.97 4.13
C TRP A 395 -4.77 8.20 3.88
N MET A 396 -5.28 7.57 4.93
CA MET A 396 -6.62 7.00 4.96
C MET A 396 -7.29 7.27 6.30
N GLY A 397 -8.58 7.62 6.25
CA GLY A 397 -9.44 7.79 7.41
C GLY A 397 -10.44 6.63 7.49
N ILE A 398 -10.60 6.07 8.68
CA ILE A 398 -11.64 5.07 8.97
C ILE A 398 -12.46 5.60 10.13
N THR A 399 -13.77 5.77 9.90
CA THR A 399 -14.67 6.37 10.89
C THR A 399 -15.98 5.60 11.01
N ASP A 400 -16.62 5.79 12.14
CA ASP A 400 -18.00 5.37 12.35
C ASP A 400 -19.01 6.36 11.75
N THR A 401 -20.29 6.11 11.95
CA THR A 401 -21.38 6.97 11.47
C THR A 401 -21.41 8.35 12.10
N ALA A 402 -20.83 8.52 13.30
CA ALA A 402 -20.68 9.83 13.96
C ALA A 402 -19.46 10.62 13.46
N GLY A 403 -18.59 9.97 12.67
CA GLY A 403 -17.35 10.58 12.16
C GLY A 403 -16.18 10.48 13.12
N THR A 404 -16.29 9.69 14.19
CA THR A 404 -15.18 9.39 15.09
C THR A 404 -14.35 8.23 14.56
N GLY A 405 -13.01 8.31 14.64
CA GLY A 405 -12.15 7.25 14.14
C GLY A 405 -10.67 7.59 14.18
N ALA A 406 -9.93 7.05 13.22
CA ALA A 406 -8.50 7.26 13.08
C ALA A 406 -8.13 7.65 11.64
N LEU A 407 -7.18 8.56 11.52
CA LEU A 407 -6.48 8.91 10.30
C LEU A 407 -5.09 8.27 10.33
N PHE A 408 -4.81 7.41 9.37
CA PHE A 408 -3.49 6.80 9.17
C PHE A 408 -2.78 7.55 8.06
N ILE A 409 -1.62 8.13 8.36
CA ILE A 409 -0.90 9.02 7.45
C ILE A 409 0.47 8.39 7.14
N ALA A 410 0.81 8.32 5.87
CA ALA A 410 2.15 7.90 5.44
C ALA A 410 3.06 9.13 5.28
N PRO A 411 4.19 9.24 5.98
CA PRO A 411 5.24 10.21 5.65
C PRO A 411 5.76 10.01 4.23
N GLU A 412 5.88 8.76 3.82
CA GLU A 412 6.02 8.30 2.44
C GLU A 412 4.72 7.62 2.01
N LYS A 413 4.58 7.26 0.73
CA LYS A 413 3.40 6.51 0.26
C LYS A 413 3.43 5.09 0.82
N MET A 414 2.26 4.53 1.15
CA MET A 414 2.10 3.16 1.63
C MET A 414 1.03 2.41 0.82
N SER A 415 0.99 1.08 0.95
CA SER A 415 -0.12 0.26 0.50
C SER A 415 -1.08 0.02 1.66
N VAL A 416 -2.39 0.01 1.41
CA VAL A 416 -3.38 -0.23 2.46
C VAL A 416 -4.50 -1.14 1.97
N SER A 417 -5.09 -1.90 2.89
CA SER A 417 -6.37 -2.55 2.67
C SER A 417 -7.22 -2.51 3.93
N VAL A 418 -8.55 -2.42 3.74
CA VAL A 418 -9.53 -2.50 4.82
C VAL A 418 -10.56 -3.58 4.47
N ALA A 419 -10.98 -4.37 5.45
CA ALA A 419 -11.80 -5.54 5.16
C ALA A 419 -12.58 -6.03 6.39
N HIS A 420 -13.65 -6.81 6.16
CA HIS A 420 -14.30 -7.62 7.18
C HIS A 420 -13.78 -9.06 7.22
N TRP A 421 -12.51 -9.27 6.90
CA TRP A 421 -11.85 -10.58 6.95
C TRP A 421 -10.35 -10.43 7.18
N ARG A 422 -9.74 -11.43 7.77
CA ARG A 422 -8.29 -11.66 7.75
C ARG A 422 -7.95 -12.71 6.70
N ALA A 423 -6.71 -12.76 6.27
CA ALA A 423 -6.23 -13.82 5.37
C ALA A 423 -6.51 -15.22 5.94
N SER A 424 -6.42 -15.41 7.26
CA SER A 424 -6.72 -16.68 7.95
C SER A 424 -8.19 -17.12 7.85
N ASP A 425 -9.11 -16.24 7.56
CA ASP A 425 -10.54 -16.57 7.41
C ASP A 425 -10.82 -17.20 6.04
N MET A 426 -9.98 -16.94 5.06
CA MET A 426 -10.08 -17.49 3.71
C MET A 426 -9.15 -18.66 3.46
N TYR A 427 -7.96 -18.65 4.10
CA TYR A 427 -6.85 -19.53 3.72
C TYR A 427 -6.11 -20.06 4.95
N VAL A 428 -6.10 -21.38 5.09
CA VAL A 428 -5.28 -22.10 6.06
C VAL A 428 -4.04 -22.67 5.39
N ASN A 429 -4.23 -23.35 4.26
CA ASN A 429 -3.20 -23.83 3.34
C ASN A 429 -3.87 -24.11 1.98
N ARG A 430 -3.11 -24.59 1.01
CA ARG A 430 -3.59 -24.89 -0.35
C ARG A 430 -4.80 -25.83 -0.39
N ASP A 431 -4.85 -26.83 0.49
CA ASP A 431 -5.92 -27.83 0.50
C ASP A 431 -7.10 -27.43 1.38
N ASN A 432 -6.85 -26.56 2.37
CA ASN A 432 -7.83 -26.08 3.31
C ASN A 432 -7.98 -24.54 3.17
N ARG A 433 -8.93 -24.15 2.32
CA ARG A 433 -9.29 -22.75 2.05
C ARG A 433 -10.77 -22.63 1.69
N VAL A 434 -11.30 -21.43 1.81
CA VAL A 434 -12.61 -21.10 1.25
C VAL A 434 -12.56 -21.26 -0.26
N LYS A 435 -13.49 -22.05 -0.80
CA LYS A 435 -13.55 -22.35 -2.24
C LYS A 435 -14.52 -21.45 -3.01
N HIS A 436 -15.55 -20.95 -2.33
CA HIS A 436 -16.58 -20.12 -2.94
C HIS A 436 -16.99 -18.96 -2.04
N PRO A 437 -17.41 -17.82 -2.58
CA PRO A 437 -17.82 -16.63 -1.82
C PRO A 437 -18.90 -16.91 -0.75
N TYR A 438 -19.87 -17.78 -1.04
CA TYR A 438 -20.96 -18.10 -0.11
C TYR A 438 -20.50 -18.84 1.17
N GLN A 439 -19.28 -19.38 1.19
CA GLN A 439 -18.66 -20.04 2.34
C GLN A 439 -17.99 -19.06 3.31
N MET A 440 -17.85 -17.80 2.90
CA MET A 440 -17.22 -16.79 3.75
C MET A 440 -18.05 -16.48 4.98
N SER A 441 -17.34 -16.34 6.10
CA SER A 441 -17.88 -15.80 7.34
C SER A 441 -17.18 -14.47 7.61
N PHE A 442 -17.88 -13.37 7.39
CA PHE A 442 -17.33 -12.03 7.58
C PHE A 442 -17.26 -11.68 9.07
N ARG A 443 -16.17 -10.99 9.44
CA ARG A 443 -16.01 -10.42 10.78
C ARG A 443 -16.89 -9.18 10.92
N LYS A 444 -17.24 -8.87 12.16
CA LYS A 444 -17.90 -7.61 12.49
C LYS A 444 -16.90 -6.45 12.57
N ASN A 445 -15.70 -6.73 13.05
CA ASN A 445 -14.62 -5.76 13.14
C ASN A 445 -14.09 -5.38 11.75
N THR A 446 -13.51 -4.20 11.67
CA THR A 446 -12.77 -3.73 10.51
C THR A 446 -11.31 -4.09 10.66
N VAL A 447 -10.82 -4.97 9.81
CA VAL A 447 -9.41 -5.34 9.69
C VAL A 447 -8.71 -4.27 8.84
N VAL A 448 -7.62 -3.71 9.36
CA VAL A 448 -6.85 -2.64 8.73
C VAL A 448 -5.44 -3.13 8.50
N CYS A 449 -5.01 -3.20 7.24
CA CYS A 449 -3.63 -3.47 6.86
C CYS A 449 -2.94 -2.18 6.44
N LEU A 450 -1.77 -1.93 7.03
CA LEU A 450 -0.84 -0.85 6.69
C LEU A 450 0.44 -1.53 6.22
N ASP A 451 0.73 -1.46 4.93
CA ASP A 451 1.83 -2.20 4.35
C ASP A 451 2.89 -1.26 3.77
N ALA A 452 4.16 -1.51 4.11
CA ALA A 452 5.29 -0.85 3.47
C ALA A 452 5.33 -1.24 1.98
N ARG A 453 5.07 -2.52 1.68
CA ARG A 453 4.97 -3.04 0.31
C ARG A 453 4.06 -4.27 0.26
N ASN A 454 3.35 -4.40 -0.85
CA ASN A 454 2.62 -5.61 -1.23
C ASN A 454 3.24 -6.17 -2.53
N ARG A 455 3.46 -7.49 -2.61
CA ARG A 455 3.96 -8.13 -3.82
C ARG A 455 2.98 -7.89 -4.97
N ALA A 456 3.50 -7.60 -6.13
CA ALA A 456 2.72 -7.48 -7.35
C ALA A 456 1.96 -8.77 -7.71
N LEU A 457 1.10 -8.72 -8.71
CA LEU A 457 0.21 -9.84 -9.06
C LEU A 457 0.85 -10.83 -10.04
N GLY A 458 1.61 -10.35 -11.04
CA GLY A 458 2.13 -11.20 -12.10
C GLY A 458 1.02 -11.89 -12.92
N ASN A 459 1.40 -12.95 -13.66
CA ASN A 459 0.52 -13.76 -14.51
C ASN A 459 0.82 -15.26 -14.39
N ALA A 460 1.47 -15.73 -13.32
CA ALA A 460 2.01 -17.08 -13.22
C ALA A 460 0.96 -18.20 -13.12
N SER A 461 -0.34 -17.88 -13.16
CA SER A 461 -1.36 -18.93 -13.32
C SER A 461 -1.22 -19.65 -14.68
N CYS A 462 -0.85 -18.92 -15.77
CA CYS A 462 -0.48 -19.51 -17.05
C CYS A 462 0.47 -18.64 -17.91
N GLY A 463 1.04 -17.59 -17.33
CA GLY A 463 1.98 -16.66 -17.96
C GLY A 463 3.25 -16.47 -17.13
N PRO A 464 4.00 -15.38 -17.38
CA PRO A 464 5.19 -15.04 -16.62
C PRO A 464 4.84 -14.63 -15.19
N ASP A 465 5.75 -14.92 -14.26
CA ASP A 465 5.63 -14.43 -12.87
C ASP A 465 5.85 -12.92 -12.77
N VAL A 466 5.81 -12.40 -11.55
CA VAL A 466 6.11 -11.01 -11.24
C VAL A 466 7.49 -10.65 -11.76
N ARG A 467 7.60 -9.49 -12.42
CA ARG A 467 8.92 -8.99 -12.90
C ARG A 467 9.78 -8.61 -11.71
N GLU A 468 11.10 -8.76 -11.85
CA GLU A 468 12.05 -8.51 -10.77
C GLU A 468 11.90 -7.11 -10.13
N MET A 469 11.57 -6.10 -10.93
CA MET A 469 11.37 -4.72 -10.43
C MET A 469 10.16 -4.57 -9.48
N TYR A 470 9.18 -5.48 -9.55
CA TYR A 470 7.99 -5.50 -8.69
C TYR A 470 8.05 -6.61 -7.62
N GLU A 471 9.10 -7.43 -7.65
CA GLU A 471 9.25 -8.52 -6.71
C GLU A 471 9.52 -8.01 -5.30
N LEU A 472 8.89 -8.63 -4.31
CA LEU A 472 9.10 -8.32 -2.91
C LEU A 472 10.03 -9.36 -2.27
N LYS A 473 11.30 -9.02 -2.20
CA LYS A 473 12.32 -9.82 -1.51
C LYS A 473 12.40 -9.41 -0.05
N ALA A 474 12.60 -10.40 0.84
CA ALA A 474 12.85 -10.15 2.25
C ALA A 474 14.16 -9.39 2.43
N GLU A 475 14.07 -8.15 2.88
CA GLU A 475 15.21 -7.26 3.15
C GLU A 475 14.90 -6.36 4.35
N ASN A 476 15.91 -5.67 4.86
CA ASN A 476 15.70 -4.69 5.91
C ASN A 476 14.74 -3.60 5.41
N THR A 477 13.59 -3.48 6.08
CA THR A 477 12.51 -2.57 5.68
C THR A 477 12.24 -1.55 6.77
N ILE A 478 12.35 -0.28 6.43
CA ILE A 478 11.90 0.83 7.28
C ILE A 478 10.47 1.15 6.91
N PHE A 479 9.60 1.23 7.92
CA PHE A 479 8.21 1.62 7.72
C PHE A 479 7.76 2.60 8.79
N ASN A 480 7.37 3.80 8.35
CA ASN A 480 6.91 4.89 9.19
C ASN A 480 5.47 5.25 8.83
N PHE A 481 4.63 5.44 9.84
CA PHE A 481 3.28 5.96 9.68
C PHE A 481 2.83 6.72 10.92
N ILE A 482 1.74 7.45 10.79
CA ILE A 482 1.19 8.28 11.86
C ILE A 482 -0.24 7.82 12.09
N ILE A 483 -0.64 7.67 13.35
CA ILE A 483 -2.02 7.47 13.77
C ILE A 483 -2.49 8.79 14.39
N SER A 484 -3.48 9.44 13.79
CA SER A 484 -4.03 10.70 14.28
C SER A 484 -5.52 10.54 14.59
N PRO A 485 -6.03 11.09 15.71
CA PRO A 485 -7.44 10.96 16.05
C PRO A 485 -8.34 11.77 15.11
N ILE A 486 -9.49 11.19 14.74
CA ILE A 486 -10.61 11.91 14.13
C ILE A 486 -11.72 11.96 15.19
N THR A 487 -12.01 13.15 15.71
CA THR A 487 -12.94 13.34 16.83
C THR A 487 -14.36 13.71 16.41
N GLU A 488 -14.54 14.11 15.16
CA GLU A 488 -15.81 14.59 14.61
C GLU A 488 -15.90 14.35 13.11
N LYS A 489 -17.09 14.40 12.55
CA LYS A 489 -17.30 14.27 11.11
C LYS A 489 -16.51 15.34 10.35
N SER A 490 -15.59 14.89 9.53
CA SER A 490 -14.69 15.74 8.76
C SER A 490 -14.98 15.66 7.26
N SER A 491 -14.83 16.77 6.56
CA SER A 491 -14.86 16.78 5.10
C SER A 491 -13.56 16.20 4.52
N ASN A 492 -13.59 15.80 3.25
CA ASN A 492 -12.38 15.35 2.55
C ASN A 492 -11.28 16.43 2.55
N ASP A 493 -11.65 17.70 2.39
CA ASP A 493 -10.68 18.82 2.43
C ASP A 493 -9.98 18.88 3.80
N ARG A 494 -10.71 18.72 4.91
CA ARG A 494 -10.14 18.71 6.27
C ARG A 494 -9.26 17.49 6.52
N LEU A 495 -9.68 16.30 6.07
CA LEU A 495 -8.84 15.10 6.15
C LEU A 495 -7.57 15.24 5.33
N SER A 496 -7.66 15.84 4.14
CA SER A 496 -6.48 16.16 3.31
C SER A 496 -5.53 17.11 4.00
N GLU A 497 -6.07 18.16 4.65
CA GLU A 497 -5.26 19.12 5.42
C GLU A 497 -4.53 18.43 6.59
N GLN A 498 -5.23 17.60 7.37
CA GLN A 498 -4.62 16.78 8.42
C GLN A 498 -3.60 15.78 7.88
N GLY A 499 -3.86 15.19 6.72
CA GLY A 499 -2.99 14.22 6.06
C GLY A 499 -1.71 14.80 5.46
N ARG A 500 -1.58 16.13 5.37
CA ARG A 500 -0.37 16.82 4.84
C ARG A 500 0.75 16.98 5.86
N ILE A 501 0.58 16.54 7.09
CA ILE A 501 1.62 16.66 8.10
C ILE A 501 2.82 15.77 7.77
N SER A 502 4.02 16.29 7.97
CA SER A 502 5.24 15.48 7.99
C SER A 502 5.57 15.04 9.41
N SER A 503 6.18 13.89 9.54
CA SER A 503 6.68 13.44 10.83
C SER A 503 7.73 14.42 11.35
N PRO A 504 7.65 14.87 12.62
CA PRO A 504 8.71 15.61 13.27
C PRO A 504 9.83 14.68 13.77
N VAL A 505 9.76 13.39 13.46
CA VAL A 505 10.72 12.37 13.84
C VAL A 505 11.60 12.04 12.64
N CYS A 506 12.90 12.05 12.81
CA CYS A 506 13.81 11.56 11.79
C CYS A 506 13.51 10.09 11.48
N SER A 507 13.54 9.74 10.20
CA SER A 507 13.41 8.34 9.77
C SER A 507 14.58 7.51 10.31
N PRO A 508 14.36 6.25 10.70
CA PRO A 508 15.42 5.35 11.10
C PRO A 508 16.55 5.26 10.06
N VAL A 509 17.75 4.97 10.52
CA VAL A 509 18.88 4.76 9.63
C VAL A 509 18.81 3.37 9.02
N LYS A 510 18.81 3.28 7.70
CA LYS A 510 18.93 2.04 6.96
C LYS A 510 20.40 1.60 7.00
N ILE A 511 20.65 0.34 7.35
CA ILE A 511 21.97 -0.26 7.44
C ILE A 511 22.06 -1.33 6.36
N GLU A 512 22.96 -1.17 5.40
CA GLU A 512 23.11 -2.09 4.25
C GLU A 512 24.58 -2.42 4.02
N LYS A 513 24.89 -3.55 3.36
CA LYS A 513 26.22 -3.85 2.84
C LYS A 513 26.32 -3.45 1.37
N ASP A 514 27.42 -2.82 1.02
CA ASP A 514 27.77 -2.59 -0.38
C ASP A 514 28.35 -3.87 -1.04
N THR A 515 28.59 -3.82 -2.34
CA THR A 515 29.18 -4.95 -3.09
C THR A 515 30.61 -5.31 -2.68
N LYS A 516 31.28 -4.45 -1.89
CA LYS A 516 32.64 -4.66 -1.36
C LYS A 516 32.61 -5.18 0.09
N GLY A 517 31.41 -5.31 0.68
CA GLY A 517 31.23 -5.78 2.05
C GLY A 517 31.33 -4.70 3.12
N ASN A 518 31.48 -3.41 2.76
CA ASN A 518 31.39 -2.32 3.72
C ASN A 518 29.94 -2.03 4.09
N VAL A 519 29.73 -1.45 5.28
CA VAL A 519 28.41 -1.01 5.72
C VAL A 519 28.15 0.42 5.24
N VAL A 520 27.04 0.60 4.54
CA VAL A 520 26.52 1.88 4.09
C VAL A 520 25.31 2.26 4.94
N LEU A 521 25.29 3.49 5.42
CA LEU A 521 24.21 4.05 6.22
C LEU A 521 23.46 5.13 5.42
N SER A 522 22.14 5.06 5.44
CA SER A 522 21.29 6.03 4.77
C SER A 522 20.02 6.33 5.58
N THR A 523 19.37 7.47 5.31
CA THR A 523 18.08 7.85 5.88
C THR A 523 17.26 8.61 4.85
N THR A 524 15.94 8.50 4.90
CA THR A 524 15.02 9.25 4.04
C THR A 524 14.77 10.68 4.57
N THR A 525 15.22 11.01 5.78
CA THR A 525 15.13 12.38 6.30
C THR A 525 16.18 13.27 5.64
N GLU A 526 15.73 14.07 4.68
CA GLU A 526 16.59 15.01 3.96
C GLU A 526 17.31 15.97 4.92
N GLY A 527 18.62 16.16 4.74
CA GLY A 527 19.43 17.05 5.55
C GLY A 527 19.71 16.57 6.99
N ALA A 528 19.40 15.32 7.31
CA ALA A 528 19.75 14.73 8.60
C ALA A 528 21.23 14.32 8.65
N THR A 529 21.82 14.46 9.83
CA THR A 529 23.16 13.95 10.14
C THR A 529 23.05 12.57 10.76
N ILE A 530 23.76 11.58 10.19
CA ILE A 530 23.78 10.20 10.68
C ILE A 530 24.98 10.03 11.63
N TYR A 531 24.74 9.34 12.76
CA TYR A 531 25.74 8.92 13.72
C TYR A 531 25.73 7.41 13.87
N TYR A 532 26.89 6.82 14.08
CA TYR A 532 27.01 5.36 14.27
C TYR A 532 28.07 5.00 15.32
N SER A 533 27.94 3.80 15.84
CA SER A 533 28.85 3.15 16.78
C SER A 533 29.04 1.70 16.35
N VAL A 534 30.24 1.15 16.57
CA VAL A 534 30.57 -0.27 16.33
C VAL A 534 30.95 -0.87 17.67
N ASP A 535 30.37 -2.03 18.04
CA ASP A 535 30.65 -2.77 19.26
C ASP A 535 30.63 -1.89 20.53
N ASP A 536 29.59 -1.05 20.65
CA ASP A 536 29.38 -0.13 21.78
C ASP A 536 30.46 0.95 21.99
N THR A 537 31.26 1.26 20.99
CA THR A 537 32.13 2.43 20.98
C THR A 537 31.34 3.75 21.03
N GLU A 538 32.01 4.88 21.22
CA GLU A 538 31.38 6.19 21.15
C GLU A 538 30.78 6.44 19.74
N PHE A 539 29.62 7.12 19.72
CA PHE A 539 28.97 7.50 18.45
C PHE A 539 29.80 8.54 17.70
N GLN A 540 30.02 8.29 16.42
CA GLN A 540 30.71 9.18 15.50
C GLN A 540 29.86 9.52 14.28
N GLN A 541 30.10 10.67 13.69
CA GLN A 541 29.38 11.09 12.49
C GLN A 541 29.75 10.22 11.29
N TYR A 542 28.73 9.71 10.58
CA TYR A 542 28.91 8.97 9.34
C TYR A 542 29.28 9.90 8.18
N LYS A 543 30.35 9.58 7.48
CA LYS A 543 30.86 10.33 6.32
C LYS A 543 31.13 9.45 5.10
N GLU A 544 31.48 8.18 5.33
CA GLU A 544 31.84 7.20 4.31
C GLU A 544 31.52 5.78 4.75
N PRO A 545 31.43 4.80 3.82
CA PRO A 545 31.14 3.41 4.18
C PRO A 545 32.07 2.86 5.24
N VAL A 546 31.50 2.16 6.25
CA VAL A 546 32.22 1.62 7.39
C VAL A 546 32.74 0.23 7.06
N ASN A 547 34.07 0.03 7.21
CA ASN A 547 34.65 -1.30 7.02
C ASN A 547 34.34 -2.19 8.25
N MET A 548 33.57 -3.25 8.01
CA MET A 548 33.20 -4.24 9.05
C MET A 548 33.58 -5.67 8.62
N ALA A 549 34.71 -5.83 7.94
CA ALA A 549 35.20 -7.13 7.49
C ALA A 549 35.46 -8.12 8.63
N GLN A 550 35.70 -7.63 9.85
CA GLN A 550 35.88 -8.47 11.07
C GLN A 550 34.53 -8.82 11.75
N GLY A 551 33.41 -8.35 11.20
CA GLY A 551 32.10 -8.46 11.83
C GLY A 551 31.91 -7.45 12.95
N GLY A 552 30.94 -7.70 13.84
CA GLY A 552 30.56 -6.86 14.95
C GLY A 552 29.14 -6.31 14.85
N THR A 553 28.70 -5.60 15.85
CA THR A 553 27.38 -4.96 15.90
C THR A 553 27.51 -3.48 15.58
N ILE A 554 26.85 -3.02 14.51
CA ILE A 554 26.72 -1.60 14.19
C ILE A 554 25.39 -1.05 14.70
N ARG A 555 25.45 0.12 15.34
CA ARG A 555 24.26 0.89 15.77
C ARG A 555 24.31 2.25 15.12
N ALA A 556 23.14 2.75 14.70
CA ALA A 556 23.06 4.05 14.06
C ALA A 556 21.76 4.78 14.39
N TYR A 557 21.85 6.09 14.47
CA TYR A 557 20.71 7.00 14.53
C TYR A 557 21.00 8.25 13.70
N CYS A 558 19.99 9.05 13.44
CA CYS A 558 20.19 10.34 12.80
C CYS A 558 19.39 11.45 13.51
N ASN A 559 19.88 12.67 13.39
CA ASN A 559 19.19 13.86 13.88
C ASN A 559 19.16 14.96 12.80
N ARG A 560 18.20 15.87 12.95
CA ARG A 560 18.05 17.08 12.16
C ARG A 560 17.52 18.20 13.05
N VAL A 561 18.01 19.41 12.86
CA VAL A 561 17.54 20.59 13.61
C VAL A 561 16.03 20.76 13.43
N GLY A 562 15.28 20.88 14.52
CA GLY A 562 13.83 21.00 14.54
C GLY A 562 13.07 19.66 14.43
N TYR A 563 13.76 18.54 14.47
CA TYR A 563 13.19 17.19 14.46
C TYR A 563 13.58 16.44 15.74
N PHE A 564 12.75 15.49 16.14
CA PHE A 564 13.17 14.48 17.11
C PHE A 564 14.16 13.52 16.44
N GLU A 565 15.12 13.04 17.21
CA GLU A 565 16.06 12.01 16.74
C GLU A 565 15.31 10.77 16.25
N SER A 566 15.93 10.07 15.30
CA SER A 566 15.42 8.77 14.89
C SER A 566 15.59 7.76 16.04
N MET A 567 14.84 6.66 15.96
CA MET A 567 15.17 5.50 16.79
C MET A 567 16.58 5.01 16.49
N LEU A 568 17.21 4.41 17.48
CA LEU A 568 18.49 3.72 17.33
C LEU A 568 18.25 2.41 16.57
N THR A 569 18.83 2.27 15.39
CA THR A 569 18.84 1.02 14.65
C THR A 569 20.08 0.22 14.97
N SER A 570 19.99 -1.11 15.00
CA SER A 570 21.10 -2.01 15.30
C SER A 570 21.10 -3.17 14.30
N MET A 571 22.30 -3.56 13.85
CA MET A 571 22.50 -4.73 12.99
C MET A 571 23.77 -5.47 13.40
N ASP A 572 23.65 -6.79 13.56
CA ASP A 572 24.81 -7.67 13.75
C ASP A 572 25.35 -8.13 12.39
N ILE A 573 26.58 -7.75 12.08
CA ILE A 573 27.22 -8.02 10.79
C ILE A 573 27.76 -9.46 10.71
N ASN A 574 27.92 -10.16 11.82
CA ASN A 574 28.38 -11.55 11.85
C ASN A 574 27.31 -12.54 11.37
N LEU A 575 26.04 -12.17 11.38
CA LEU A 575 24.93 -13.03 10.92
C LEU A 575 24.84 -13.18 9.40
N PHE A 576 25.65 -12.48 8.62
CA PHE A 576 25.75 -12.67 7.18
C PHE A 576 26.65 -13.88 6.84
N VAL A 577 26.17 -15.08 7.11
CA VAL A 577 26.82 -16.30 6.62
C VAL A 577 26.73 -16.34 5.10
N ASP A 578 27.86 -16.25 4.45
CA ASP A 578 27.97 -16.41 3.01
C ASP A 578 27.46 -17.81 2.60
N LYS A 579 26.37 -17.86 1.83
CA LYS A 579 25.79 -19.13 1.33
C LYS A 579 26.74 -19.96 0.47
N SER A 580 27.90 -19.43 0.07
CA SER A 580 28.92 -20.18 -0.66
C SER A 580 29.60 -21.27 0.18
N LEU A 581 29.42 -21.27 1.51
CA LEU A 581 29.97 -22.28 2.43
C LEU A 581 29.04 -23.49 2.66
N TRP A 582 27.86 -23.53 2.04
CA TRP A 582 26.91 -24.65 2.10
C TRP A 582 26.79 -25.32 0.72
N LYS A 583 27.93 -25.77 0.17
CA LYS A 583 27.94 -26.73 -0.95
C LYS A 583 28.18 -28.12 -0.44
#